data_892908df640b556a6c849924a2ab752b
#
_entry.id   892908df640b556a6c849924a2ab752b
#
_cell.length_a   1.000
_cell.length_b   1.000
_cell.length_c   1.000
_cell.angle_alpha   90.00
_cell.angle_beta   90.00
_cell.angle_gamma   90.00
#
_symmetry.space_group_name_H-M   'P 1'
#
loop_
_entity.id
_entity.type
_entity.pdbx_description
1 polymer ?
#
loop_
_entity_poly.entity_id
_entity_poly.type
_entity_poly.pdbx_seq_one_letter_code
_entity_poly.pdbx_strand_id
1 'polypeptide(L)'
;MTKFLKKEYTVKEDIITFEIKDQITKKVINFYKDSPFPNYKDDDNKASILEKGNKNFLAAQFKKFIGYNKNILEVGCGTGQLSIYFSIGTNNNIVGLDPTIESLSLASNFTKKNNIDNVKFVNADIFDDVLQENYFDYIWCSGVLHHTKNPSHAFQIITKSLKKDGYILIGLYNKIGRVRTIVRKYLYKIFGQNFLMLIDPTLRNLKNDKEEQKSWIRDQYIHPVESLHTLDEVLEWFKNNDIEFISSIPSCDFDDDHKNLFIKKSQGNFYSRIMNQISMIFSRIGSDGGLFVLIGKKNQ
;
A
#
# COMPACT_ATOMS: atom_id res chain seq x y z
N MET A 1 14.43 24.25 -0.76
CA MET A 1 13.12 23.61 -0.63
C MET A 1 13.08 22.41 -1.59
N THR A 2 12.64 21.26 -1.15
CA THR A 2 12.61 20.04 -1.97
C THR A 2 11.48 20.18 -2.99
N LYS A 3 11.75 19.97 -4.28
CA LYS A 3 10.80 20.23 -5.38
C LYS A 3 9.44 19.51 -5.27
N PHE A 4 9.37 18.43 -4.51
CA PHE A 4 8.14 17.65 -4.34
C PHE A 4 7.28 18.05 -3.11
N LEU A 5 7.68 19.08 -2.36
CA LEU A 5 6.96 19.60 -1.20
C LEU A 5 6.54 21.05 -1.41
N LYS A 6 5.33 21.39 -0.93
CA LYS A 6 4.76 22.73 -0.99
C LYS A 6 4.70 23.43 0.37
N LYS A 7 5.11 22.76 1.46
CA LYS A 7 5.13 23.30 2.82
C LYS A 7 6.53 23.30 3.41
N GLU A 8 6.78 24.18 4.36
CA GLU A 8 8.01 24.17 5.17
C GLU A 8 8.09 22.90 6.03
N TYR A 9 9.28 22.41 6.24
CA TYR A 9 9.54 21.16 6.94
C TYR A 9 10.78 21.23 7.81
N THR A 10 10.89 20.32 8.77
CA THR A 10 12.12 20.05 9.52
C THR A 10 12.76 18.75 9.02
N VAL A 11 14.04 18.55 9.31
CA VAL A 11 14.75 17.30 8.98
C VAL A 11 15.26 16.68 10.26
N LYS A 12 14.95 15.40 10.49
CA LYS A 12 15.46 14.59 11.60
C LYS A 12 16.01 13.28 11.03
N GLU A 13 17.27 12.97 11.30
CA GLU A 13 17.92 11.71 10.84
C GLU A 13 17.78 11.47 9.32
N ASP A 14 17.89 12.54 8.51
CA ASP A 14 17.66 12.56 7.06
C ASP A 14 16.21 12.28 6.63
N ILE A 15 15.26 12.28 7.56
CA ILE A 15 13.83 12.16 7.31
C ILE A 15 13.20 13.55 7.34
N ILE A 16 12.49 13.91 6.28
CA ILE A 16 11.69 15.13 6.22
C ILE A 16 10.48 14.95 7.14
N THR A 17 10.28 15.87 8.08
CA THR A 17 9.32 15.68 9.17
C THR A 17 8.37 16.85 9.28
N PHE A 18 7.07 16.52 9.40
CA PHE A 18 5.97 17.43 9.70
C PHE A 18 5.34 17.07 11.05
N GLU A 19 4.67 18.04 11.69
CA GLU A 19 3.94 17.81 12.92
C GLU A 19 2.61 17.10 12.64
N ILE A 20 2.40 15.90 13.19
CA ILE A 20 1.16 15.13 13.04
C ILE A 20 0.20 15.46 14.17
N LYS A 21 -0.97 16.03 13.84
CA LYS A 21 -1.98 16.48 14.82
C LYS A 21 -3.18 15.55 14.94
N ASP A 22 -3.53 14.83 13.88
CA ASP A 22 -4.73 14.00 13.82
C ASP A 22 -4.71 12.84 14.82
N GLN A 23 -5.81 12.70 15.59
CA GLN A 23 -5.89 11.69 16.66
C GLN A 23 -6.05 10.25 16.12
N ILE A 24 -6.67 10.08 14.95
CA ILE A 24 -6.83 8.75 14.33
C ILE A 24 -5.48 8.30 13.79
N THR A 25 -4.76 9.19 13.11
CA THR A 25 -3.39 8.92 12.66
C THR A 25 -2.47 8.61 13.83
N LYS A 26 -2.57 9.30 14.96
CA LYS A 26 -1.81 8.97 16.18
C LYS A 26 -2.12 7.58 16.72
N LYS A 27 -3.37 7.10 16.63
CA LYS A 27 -3.71 5.71 17.01
C LYS A 27 -3.02 4.69 16.09
N VAL A 28 -2.97 4.97 14.79
CA VAL A 28 -2.26 4.12 13.81
C VAL A 28 -0.75 4.13 14.06
N ILE A 29 -0.15 5.31 14.31
CA ILE A 29 1.26 5.41 14.71
C ILE A 29 1.56 4.56 15.94
N ASN A 30 0.79 4.72 17.01
CA ASN A 30 0.98 3.95 18.24
C ASN A 30 0.83 2.44 18.03
N PHE A 31 0.02 2.03 17.06
CA PHE A 31 -0.13 0.63 16.71
C PHE A 31 1.12 0.06 16.03
N TYR A 32 1.75 0.80 15.10
CA TYR A 32 2.94 0.34 14.36
C TYR A 32 4.28 0.68 15.05
N LYS A 33 4.30 1.61 16.02
CA LYS A 33 5.50 2.05 16.73
C LYS A 33 6.32 0.88 17.32
N ASP A 34 5.63 -0.06 17.99
CA ASP A 34 6.27 -1.19 18.67
C ASP A 34 6.46 -2.41 17.76
N SER A 35 5.93 -2.36 16.53
CA SER A 35 6.00 -3.48 15.58
C SER A 35 5.94 -2.93 14.16
N PRO A 36 7.02 -2.27 13.69
CA PRO A 36 7.12 -1.76 12.34
C PRO A 36 6.90 -2.87 11.31
N PHE A 37 6.21 -2.56 10.22
CA PHE A 37 5.89 -3.56 9.19
C PHE A 37 6.19 -3.04 7.78
N PRO A 38 6.77 -3.89 6.90
CA PRO A 38 7.43 -5.17 7.20
C PRO A 38 8.77 -4.98 7.93
N ASN A 39 9.17 -5.92 8.80
CA ASN A 39 10.46 -5.81 9.48
C ASN A 39 11.64 -6.20 8.58
N TYR A 40 12.80 -5.59 8.84
CA TYR A 40 14.08 -6.05 8.29
C TYR A 40 14.62 -7.23 9.11
N LYS A 41 15.32 -8.14 8.44
CA LYS A 41 16.17 -9.16 9.05
C LYS A 41 17.61 -8.65 9.09
N ASP A 42 18.42 -9.20 10.00
CA ASP A 42 19.81 -8.75 10.18
C ASP A 42 20.68 -8.91 8.92
N ASP A 43 20.37 -9.92 8.10
CA ASP A 43 21.03 -10.25 6.84
C ASP A 43 20.43 -9.53 5.62
N ASP A 44 19.38 -8.72 5.80
CA ASP A 44 18.78 -7.99 4.69
C ASP A 44 19.76 -7.00 4.04
N ASN A 45 19.79 -7.02 2.72
CA ASN A 45 20.63 -6.20 1.85
C ASN A 45 19.89 -5.90 0.53
N LYS A 46 20.56 -5.20 -0.40
CA LYS A 46 19.94 -4.88 -1.72
C LYS A 46 19.44 -6.12 -2.46
N ALA A 47 20.17 -7.22 -2.43
CA ALA A 47 19.80 -8.44 -3.15
C ALA A 47 18.55 -9.09 -2.54
N SER A 48 18.48 -9.17 -1.19
CA SER A 48 17.30 -9.71 -0.50
C SER A 48 16.04 -8.87 -0.75
N ILE A 49 16.16 -7.52 -0.78
CA ILE A 49 15.04 -6.63 -1.12
C ILE A 49 14.58 -6.84 -2.56
N LEU A 50 15.52 -6.99 -3.51
CA LEU A 50 15.19 -7.31 -4.89
C LEU A 50 14.46 -8.67 -5.01
N GLU A 51 14.94 -9.67 -4.30
CA GLU A 51 14.31 -11.00 -4.30
C GLU A 51 12.89 -10.96 -3.72
N LYS A 52 12.71 -10.31 -2.56
CA LYS A 52 11.39 -10.12 -1.93
C LYS A 52 10.42 -9.39 -2.86
N GLY A 53 10.86 -8.28 -3.46
CA GLY A 53 10.05 -7.49 -4.37
C GLY A 53 9.69 -8.23 -5.66
N ASN A 54 10.62 -9.01 -6.22
CA ASN A 54 10.36 -9.83 -7.42
C ASN A 54 9.39 -10.99 -7.15
N LYS A 55 9.31 -11.50 -5.93
CA LYS A 55 8.30 -12.50 -5.52
C LYS A 55 6.89 -11.91 -5.39
N ASN A 56 6.79 -10.60 -5.18
CA ASN A 56 5.50 -9.91 -5.15
C ASN A 56 5.06 -9.58 -6.59
N PHE A 57 4.05 -10.27 -7.06
CA PHE A 57 3.55 -10.13 -8.45
C PHE A 57 3.22 -8.68 -8.82
N LEU A 58 2.49 -7.95 -7.96
CA LEU A 58 2.10 -6.57 -8.22
C LEU A 58 3.31 -5.63 -8.27
N ALA A 59 4.22 -5.75 -7.30
CA ALA A 59 5.42 -4.94 -7.24
C ALA A 59 6.34 -5.19 -8.43
N ALA A 60 6.50 -6.45 -8.85
CA ALA A 60 7.31 -6.81 -10.02
C ALA A 60 6.72 -6.25 -11.32
N GLN A 61 5.40 -6.36 -11.52
CA GLN A 61 4.70 -5.78 -12.66
C GLN A 61 4.82 -4.24 -12.67
N PHE A 62 4.63 -3.60 -11.54
CA PHE A 62 4.76 -2.15 -11.40
C PHE A 62 6.19 -1.69 -11.70
N LYS A 63 7.21 -2.33 -11.10
CA LYS A 63 8.61 -2.00 -11.35
C LYS A 63 8.98 -2.11 -12.83
N LYS A 64 8.50 -3.14 -13.52
CA LYS A 64 8.70 -3.31 -14.95
C LYS A 64 8.04 -2.20 -15.76
N PHE A 65 6.85 -1.75 -15.34
CA PHE A 65 6.07 -0.74 -16.04
C PHE A 65 6.63 0.68 -15.89
N ILE A 66 7.06 1.07 -14.67
CA ILE A 66 7.51 2.44 -14.40
C ILE A 66 8.79 2.84 -15.13
N GLY A 67 9.64 1.89 -15.52
CA GLY A 67 10.88 2.18 -16.25
C GLY A 67 11.88 3.01 -15.42
N TYR A 68 12.47 4.05 -16.07
CA TYR A 68 13.58 4.84 -15.53
C TYR A 68 13.27 6.34 -15.52
N ASN A 69 14.02 7.13 -14.74
CA ASN A 69 13.96 8.61 -14.69
C ASN A 69 12.57 9.16 -14.30
N LYS A 70 11.89 8.50 -13.38
CA LYS A 70 10.55 8.85 -12.92
C LYS A 70 10.54 9.33 -11.48
N ASN A 71 9.58 10.19 -11.13
CA ASN A 71 9.27 10.57 -9.77
C ASN A 71 8.13 9.68 -9.27
N ILE A 72 8.37 8.91 -8.23
CA ILE A 72 7.43 7.91 -7.72
C ILE A 72 7.12 8.20 -6.25
N LEU A 73 5.85 8.16 -5.90
CA LEU A 73 5.38 8.26 -4.53
C LEU A 73 4.90 6.88 -4.05
N GLU A 74 5.42 6.44 -2.92
CA GLU A 74 4.81 5.37 -2.14
C GLU A 74 4.13 6.00 -0.91
N VAL A 75 2.81 5.84 -0.81
CA VAL A 75 2.03 6.29 0.34
C VAL A 75 1.88 5.14 1.32
N GLY A 76 2.16 5.40 2.61
CA GLY A 76 2.19 4.37 3.65
C GLY A 76 3.36 3.41 3.47
N CYS A 77 4.56 3.93 3.24
CA CYS A 77 5.73 3.12 2.90
C CYS A 77 6.26 2.26 4.06
N GLY A 78 5.79 2.49 5.30
CA GLY A 78 6.27 1.78 6.48
C GLY A 78 7.80 1.81 6.61
N THR A 79 8.42 0.66 6.64
CA THR A 79 9.89 0.53 6.69
C THR A 79 10.59 0.73 5.33
N GLY A 80 9.86 1.16 4.29
CA GLY A 80 10.42 1.57 3.01
C GLY A 80 10.94 0.45 2.11
N GLN A 81 10.68 -0.83 2.43
CA GLN A 81 11.23 -1.94 1.63
C GLN A 81 10.78 -1.88 0.17
N LEU A 82 9.54 -1.47 -0.10
CA LEU A 82 9.03 -1.37 -1.46
C LEU A 82 9.55 -0.11 -2.17
N SER A 83 9.66 1.04 -1.48
CA SER A 83 10.34 2.24 -1.99
C SER A 83 11.77 1.91 -2.43
N ILE A 84 12.50 1.18 -1.60
CA ILE A 84 13.87 0.73 -1.87
C ILE A 84 13.88 -0.24 -3.07
N TYR A 85 12.96 -1.19 -3.12
CA TYR A 85 12.83 -2.10 -4.26
C TYR A 85 12.66 -1.35 -5.59
N PHE A 86 11.81 -0.31 -5.64
CA PHE A 86 11.61 0.48 -6.85
C PHE A 86 12.83 1.32 -7.23
N SER A 87 13.68 1.66 -6.27
CA SER A 87 14.89 2.47 -6.50
C SER A 87 16.07 1.66 -7.05
N ILE A 88 16.24 0.40 -6.61
CA ILE A 88 17.40 -0.41 -6.94
C ILE A 88 17.45 -0.72 -8.45
N GLY A 89 18.59 -0.46 -9.07
CA GLY A 89 18.83 -0.70 -10.49
C GLY A 89 18.07 0.28 -11.41
N THR A 90 17.58 1.39 -10.87
CA THR A 90 16.93 2.46 -11.62
C THR A 90 17.51 3.81 -11.20
N ASN A 91 17.26 4.85 -11.99
CA ASN A 91 17.51 6.25 -11.63
C ASN A 91 16.19 7.00 -11.36
N ASN A 92 15.19 6.28 -10.87
CA ASN A 92 13.93 6.86 -10.40
C ASN A 92 14.15 7.57 -9.05
N ASN A 93 13.49 8.71 -8.85
CA ASN A 93 13.43 9.39 -7.56
C ASN A 93 12.21 8.87 -6.80
N ILE A 94 12.44 8.19 -5.70
CA ILE A 94 11.37 7.63 -4.88
C ILE A 94 11.14 8.51 -3.66
N VAL A 95 9.88 8.80 -3.35
CA VAL A 95 9.45 9.43 -2.10
C VAL A 95 8.56 8.43 -1.36
N GLY A 96 9.00 8.00 -0.19
CA GLY A 96 8.20 7.21 0.74
C GLY A 96 7.57 8.12 1.78
N LEU A 97 6.24 8.13 1.87
CA LEU A 97 5.48 8.90 2.85
C LEU A 97 4.85 7.96 3.87
N ASP A 98 5.11 8.19 5.16
CA ASP A 98 4.52 7.41 6.26
C ASP A 98 4.39 8.28 7.53
N PRO A 99 3.33 8.14 8.33
CA PRO A 99 3.20 8.89 9.58
C PRO A 99 4.07 8.33 10.72
N THR A 100 4.66 7.13 10.61
CA THR A 100 5.39 6.45 11.69
C THR A 100 6.89 6.68 11.57
N ILE A 101 7.43 7.60 12.38
CA ILE A 101 8.84 7.98 12.34
C ILE A 101 9.77 6.80 12.64
N GLU A 102 9.38 5.89 13.53
CA GLU A 102 10.14 4.70 13.89
C GLU A 102 10.33 3.76 12.68
N SER A 103 9.29 3.58 11.88
CA SER A 103 9.37 2.82 10.63
C SER A 103 10.30 3.48 9.61
N LEU A 104 10.18 4.80 9.45
CA LEU A 104 11.02 5.57 8.54
C LEU A 104 12.49 5.62 8.98
N SER A 105 12.76 5.59 10.29
CA SER A 105 14.15 5.50 10.80
C SER A 105 14.82 4.18 10.39
N LEU A 106 14.09 3.07 10.41
CA LEU A 106 14.60 1.78 9.88
C LEU A 106 14.88 1.88 8.36
N ALA A 107 13.98 2.49 7.60
CA ALA A 107 14.14 2.71 6.17
C ALA A 107 15.37 3.59 5.85
N SER A 108 15.53 4.72 6.57
CA SER A 108 16.66 5.64 6.42
C SER A 108 18.00 4.97 6.76
N ASN A 109 18.04 4.21 7.85
CA ASN A 109 19.23 3.46 8.24
C ASN A 109 19.61 2.40 7.20
N PHE A 110 18.61 1.70 6.64
CA PHE A 110 18.87 0.71 5.59
C PHE A 110 19.41 1.37 4.32
N THR A 111 18.85 2.49 3.87
CA THR A 111 19.35 3.20 2.67
C THR A 111 20.76 3.71 2.86
N LYS A 112 21.11 4.25 4.04
CA LYS A 112 22.49 4.67 4.38
C LYS A 112 23.47 3.49 4.36
N LYS A 113 23.14 2.41 5.07
CA LYS A 113 23.98 1.19 5.14
C LYS A 113 24.27 0.60 3.75
N ASN A 114 23.31 0.75 2.83
CA ASN A 114 23.39 0.15 1.50
C ASN A 114 23.74 1.15 0.38
N ASN A 115 24.11 2.40 0.69
CA ASN A 115 24.41 3.44 -0.29
C ASN A 115 23.32 3.58 -1.35
N ILE A 116 22.09 3.88 -0.89
CA ILE A 116 20.89 4.14 -1.73
C ILE A 116 20.49 5.59 -1.49
N ASP A 117 20.70 6.46 -2.48
CA ASP A 117 20.56 7.92 -2.38
C ASP A 117 19.39 8.49 -3.17
N ASN A 118 18.74 7.67 -4.00
CA ASN A 118 17.58 8.03 -4.81
C ASN A 118 16.22 7.74 -4.12
N VAL A 119 16.20 7.52 -2.81
CA VAL A 119 14.99 7.41 -1.98
C VAL A 119 15.01 8.50 -0.92
N LYS A 120 13.89 9.17 -0.73
CA LYS A 120 13.66 10.13 0.37
C LYS A 120 12.43 9.75 1.17
N PHE A 121 12.52 9.90 2.48
CA PHE A 121 11.41 9.59 3.38
C PHE A 121 10.80 10.84 3.97
N VAL A 122 9.46 10.85 4.04
CA VAL A 122 8.64 11.96 4.56
C VAL A 122 7.75 11.45 5.67
N ASN A 123 7.96 11.95 6.88
CA ASN A 123 7.10 11.73 8.02
C ASN A 123 5.99 12.77 8.04
N ALA A 124 4.80 12.40 7.59
CA ALA A 124 3.64 13.28 7.52
C ALA A 124 2.32 12.50 7.53
N ASP A 125 1.26 13.16 7.96
CA ASP A 125 -0.11 12.70 7.71
C ASP A 125 -0.51 13.04 6.27
N ILE A 126 -1.21 12.12 5.60
CA ILE A 126 -1.77 12.36 4.24
C ILE A 126 -2.64 13.63 4.24
N PHE A 127 -3.42 13.83 5.30
CA PHE A 127 -4.34 14.96 5.43
C PHE A 127 -3.64 16.33 5.62
N ASP A 128 -2.35 16.35 5.91
CA ASP A 128 -1.59 17.59 5.95
C ASP A 128 -1.33 18.18 4.57
N ASP A 129 -1.59 17.42 3.49
CA ASP A 129 -1.49 17.85 2.09
C ASP A 129 -0.15 18.59 1.82
N VAL A 130 0.95 17.91 2.13
CA VAL A 130 2.32 18.49 2.06
C VAL A 130 2.96 18.37 0.69
N LEU A 131 2.42 17.48 -0.17
CA LEU A 131 3.02 17.15 -1.46
C LEU A 131 2.70 18.20 -2.52
N GLN A 132 3.68 18.45 -3.40
CA GLN A 132 3.52 19.32 -4.56
C GLN A 132 2.54 18.71 -5.56
N GLU A 133 1.62 19.52 -6.08
CA GLU A 133 0.67 19.11 -7.13
C GLU A 133 1.39 18.81 -8.45
N ASN A 134 0.86 17.84 -9.20
CA ASN A 134 1.35 17.45 -10.52
C ASN A 134 2.87 17.15 -10.56
N TYR A 135 3.39 16.49 -9.54
CA TYR A 135 4.82 16.21 -9.41
C TYR A 135 5.20 14.75 -9.73
N PHE A 136 4.39 13.77 -9.27
CA PHE A 136 4.72 12.36 -9.40
C PHE A 136 4.21 11.76 -10.72
N ASP A 137 5.06 10.99 -11.37
CA ASP A 137 4.69 10.20 -12.57
C ASP A 137 3.87 8.97 -12.18
N TYR A 138 4.15 8.42 -10.99
CA TYR A 138 3.49 7.23 -10.46
C TYR A 138 3.22 7.35 -8.96
N ILE A 139 2.08 6.80 -8.52
CA ILE A 139 1.72 6.67 -7.11
C ILE A 139 1.40 5.20 -6.81
N TRP A 140 2.04 4.67 -5.78
CA TRP A 140 1.69 3.41 -5.16
C TRP A 140 1.07 3.67 -3.80
N CYS A 141 -0.17 3.19 -3.59
CA CYS A 141 -0.89 3.31 -2.33
C CYS A 141 -1.69 2.03 -2.07
N SER A 142 -1.07 1.02 -1.49
CA SER A 142 -1.69 -0.28 -1.25
C SER A 142 -1.63 -0.66 0.22
N GLY A 143 -2.77 -1.02 0.81
CA GLY A 143 -2.85 -1.40 2.21
C GLY A 143 -2.91 -0.21 3.18
N VAL A 144 -3.28 0.99 2.75
CA VAL A 144 -3.09 2.23 3.52
C VAL A 144 -4.40 2.98 3.78
N LEU A 145 -5.12 3.40 2.74
CA LEU A 145 -6.21 4.36 2.91
C LEU A 145 -7.36 3.85 3.77
N HIS A 146 -7.61 2.55 3.77
CA HIS A 146 -8.63 1.93 4.62
C HIS A 146 -8.31 1.97 6.13
N HIS A 147 -7.10 2.40 6.49
CA HIS A 147 -6.67 2.67 7.86
C HIS A 147 -6.70 4.16 8.22
N THR A 148 -7.26 5.01 7.35
CA THR A 148 -7.39 6.44 7.58
C THR A 148 -8.80 6.83 8.02
N LYS A 149 -8.95 8.05 8.54
CA LYS A 149 -10.26 8.59 8.98
C LYS A 149 -11.26 8.80 7.83
N ASN A 150 -10.76 9.05 6.62
CA ASN A 150 -11.59 9.30 5.44
C ASN A 150 -10.82 8.87 4.17
N PRO A 151 -10.96 7.59 3.74
CA PRO A 151 -10.23 7.03 2.59
C PRO A 151 -10.45 7.78 1.28
N SER A 152 -11.67 8.20 0.97
CA SER A 152 -11.96 8.90 -0.28
C SER A 152 -11.34 10.30 -0.31
N HIS A 153 -11.33 11.01 0.82
CA HIS A 153 -10.67 12.31 0.91
C HIS A 153 -9.14 12.17 0.87
N ALA A 154 -8.58 11.16 1.52
CA ALA A 154 -7.15 10.85 1.41
C ALA A 154 -6.76 10.51 -0.04
N PHE A 155 -7.60 9.74 -0.77
CA PHE A 155 -7.42 9.49 -2.20
C PHE A 155 -7.41 10.80 -3.00
N GLN A 156 -8.38 11.70 -2.77
CA GLN A 156 -8.43 13.00 -3.42
C GLN A 156 -7.14 13.83 -3.20
N ILE A 157 -6.60 13.82 -1.98
CA ILE A 157 -5.37 14.56 -1.68
C ILE A 157 -4.18 14.00 -2.44
N ILE A 158 -3.97 12.68 -2.41
CA ILE A 158 -2.80 12.10 -3.07
C ILE A 158 -2.87 12.22 -4.60
N THR A 159 -4.07 12.14 -5.21
CA THR A 159 -4.24 12.28 -6.66
C THR A 159 -3.93 13.69 -7.17
N LYS A 160 -4.00 14.73 -6.35
CA LYS A 160 -3.54 16.07 -6.73
C LYS A 160 -2.04 16.09 -7.05
N SER A 161 -1.24 15.29 -6.34
CA SER A 161 0.20 15.22 -6.57
C SER A 161 0.60 14.40 -7.81
N LEU A 162 -0.33 13.64 -8.38
CA LEU A 162 -0.13 12.88 -9.61
C LEU A 162 -0.13 13.79 -10.83
N LYS A 163 0.83 13.63 -11.73
CA LYS A 163 0.87 14.34 -13.01
C LYS A 163 -0.26 13.89 -13.94
N LYS A 164 -0.59 14.76 -14.89
CA LYS A 164 -1.34 14.35 -16.09
C LYS A 164 -0.63 13.14 -16.75
N ASP A 165 -1.40 12.19 -17.23
CA ASP A 165 -0.94 10.91 -17.79
C ASP A 165 -0.19 10.00 -16.80
N GLY A 166 -0.09 10.40 -15.52
CA GLY A 166 0.48 9.60 -14.46
C GLY A 166 -0.45 8.45 -14.03
N TYR A 167 0.11 7.39 -13.44
CA TYR A 167 -0.65 6.23 -12.98
C TYR A 167 -0.66 6.12 -11.48
N ILE A 168 -1.81 5.71 -10.94
CA ILE A 168 -1.99 5.38 -9.54
C ILE A 168 -2.41 3.92 -9.38
N LEU A 169 -1.76 3.21 -8.47
CA LEU A 169 -2.19 1.91 -7.97
C LEU A 169 -2.72 2.09 -6.55
N ILE A 170 -3.96 1.68 -6.33
CA ILE A 170 -4.59 1.71 -5.01
C ILE A 170 -5.03 0.32 -4.59
N GLY A 171 -4.65 -0.10 -3.37
CA GLY A 171 -5.05 -1.37 -2.76
C GLY A 171 -5.81 -1.14 -1.47
N LEU A 172 -7.00 -1.73 -1.36
CA LEU A 172 -7.91 -1.58 -0.21
C LEU A 172 -8.48 -2.93 0.22
N TYR A 173 -9.04 -3.00 1.43
CA TYR A 173 -9.79 -4.19 1.84
C TYR A 173 -11.19 -4.22 1.23
N ASN A 174 -11.49 -5.33 0.55
CA ASN A 174 -12.77 -5.53 -0.11
C ASN A 174 -13.86 -5.96 0.88
N LYS A 175 -15.02 -5.32 0.80
CA LYS A 175 -16.16 -5.58 1.70
C LYS A 175 -16.66 -7.03 1.63
N ILE A 176 -16.64 -7.63 0.45
CA ILE A 176 -17.09 -9.02 0.22
C ILE A 176 -15.93 -9.98 0.43
N GLY A 177 -14.78 -9.72 -0.17
CA GLY A 177 -13.59 -10.60 -0.10
C GLY A 177 -13.04 -10.77 1.33
N ARG A 178 -13.25 -9.78 2.21
CA ARG A 178 -12.76 -9.82 3.60
C ARG A 178 -13.64 -10.64 4.55
N VAL A 179 -14.78 -11.16 4.12
CA VAL A 179 -15.70 -11.94 4.96
C VAL A 179 -14.97 -13.10 5.68
N ARG A 180 -14.08 -13.82 4.99
CA ARG A 180 -13.29 -14.90 5.63
C ARG A 180 -12.42 -14.37 6.77
N THR A 181 -11.75 -13.24 6.59
CA THR A 181 -10.90 -12.60 7.62
C THR A 181 -11.75 -12.11 8.78
N ILE A 182 -12.92 -11.54 8.52
CA ILE A 182 -13.87 -11.12 9.55
C ILE A 182 -14.32 -12.31 10.39
N VAL A 183 -14.70 -13.42 9.77
CA VAL A 183 -15.07 -14.65 10.48
C VAL A 183 -13.90 -15.15 11.33
N ARG A 184 -12.69 -15.21 10.79
CA ARG A 184 -11.48 -15.59 11.54
C ARG A 184 -11.20 -14.65 12.71
N LYS A 185 -11.42 -13.33 12.54
CA LYS A 185 -11.28 -12.33 13.63
C LYS A 185 -12.21 -12.63 14.81
N TYR A 186 -13.47 -13.03 14.55
CA TYR A 186 -14.39 -13.44 15.59
C TYR A 186 -13.97 -14.77 16.26
N LEU A 187 -13.57 -15.75 15.45
CA LEU A 187 -13.07 -17.03 15.98
C LEU A 187 -11.78 -16.87 16.80
N TYR A 188 -10.88 -15.97 16.38
CA TYR A 188 -9.69 -15.61 17.15
C TYR A 188 -10.04 -15.06 18.54
N LYS A 189 -11.06 -14.18 18.63
CA LYS A 189 -11.52 -13.61 19.92
C LYS A 189 -12.07 -14.68 20.87
N ILE A 190 -12.66 -15.75 20.34
CA ILE A 190 -13.29 -16.81 21.13
C ILE A 190 -12.27 -17.91 21.49
N PHE A 191 -11.48 -18.36 20.53
CA PHE A 191 -10.64 -19.55 20.64
C PHE A 191 -9.13 -19.27 20.70
N GLY A 192 -8.72 -18.00 20.53
CA GLY A 192 -7.34 -17.57 20.63
C GLY A 192 -6.45 -17.95 19.43
N GLN A 193 -5.15 -17.69 19.58
CA GLN A 193 -4.16 -17.79 18.51
C GLN A 193 -3.95 -19.23 17.98
N ASN A 194 -3.99 -20.22 18.86
CA ASN A 194 -3.76 -21.62 18.45
C ASN A 194 -4.83 -22.10 17.48
N PHE A 195 -6.08 -21.70 17.68
CA PHE A 195 -7.16 -22.02 16.75
C PHE A 195 -7.00 -21.27 15.42
N LEU A 196 -6.59 -19.99 15.49
CA LEU A 196 -6.35 -19.18 14.28
C LEU A 196 -5.28 -19.82 13.37
N MET A 197 -4.23 -20.41 13.94
CA MET A 197 -3.19 -21.13 13.19
C MET A 197 -3.73 -22.34 12.42
N LEU A 198 -4.84 -22.95 12.85
CA LEU A 198 -5.46 -24.06 12.14
C LEU A 198 -6.24 -23.60 10.89
N ILE A 199 -6.83 -22.40 10.96
CA ILE A 199 -7.76 -21.91 9.93
C ILE A 199 -7.18 -20.84 9.01
N ASP A 200 -6.04 -20.23 9.37
CA ASP A 200 -5.35 -19.24 8.53
C ASP A 200 -4.15 -19.89 7.82
N PRO A 201 -4.22 -20.06 6.47
CA PRO A 201 -3.11 -20.63 5.70
C PRO A 201 -1.81 -19.81 5.78
N THR A 202 -1.91 -18.46 5.85
CA THR A 202 -0.75 -17.60 5.92
C THR A 202 0.01 -17.82 7.24
N LEU A 203 -0.70 -17.89 8.36
CA LEU A 203 -0.07 -18.19 9.67
C LEU A 203 0.58 -19.57 9.68
N ARG A 204 -0.03 -20.57 9.01
CA ARG A 204 0.59 -21.90 8.88
C ARG A 204 1.90 -21.87 8.11
N ASN A 205 1.98 -21.05 7.05
CA ASN A 205 3.21 -20.87 6.27
C ASN A 205 4.29 -20.15 7.06
N LEU A 206 3.91 -19.25 7.97
CA LEU A 206 4.81 -18.48 8.84
C LEU A 206 5.17 -19.21 10.15
N LYS A 207 4.85 -20.51 10.30
CA LYS A 207 5.01 -21.26 11.56
C LYS A 207 6.39 -21.19 12.21
N ASN A 208 7.44 -20.96 11.42
CA ASN A 208 8.83 -20.88 11.88
C ASN A 208 9.30 -19.44 12.15
N ASP A 209 8.50 -18.43 11.87
CA ASP A 209 8.83 -17.01 12.08
C ASP A 209 7.79 -16.35 12.99
N LYS A 210 8.08 -16.36 14.30
CA LYS A 210 7.17 -15.84 15.33
C LYS A 210 6.92 -14.32 15.20
N GLU A 211 7.91 -13.57 14.76
CA GLU A 211 7.76 -12.12 14.59
C GLU A 211 6.89 -11.78 13.38
N GLU A 212 7.07 -12.49 12.26
CA GLU A 212 6.18 -12.34 11.11
C GLU A 212 4.74 -12.80 11.43
N GLN A 213 4.56 -13.89 12.21
CA GLN A 213 3.24 -14.30 12.71
C GLN A 213 2.56 -13.22 13.54
N LYS A 214 3.30 -12.64 14.50
CA LYS A 214 2.80 -11.60 15.37
C LYS A 214 2.39 -10.35 14.57
N SER A 215 3.23 -9.94 13.62
CA SER A 215 2.95 -8.81 12.73
C SER A 215 1.72 -9.06 11.88
N TRP A 216 1.57 -10.26 11.30
CA TRP A 216 0.39 -10.67 10.53
C TRP A 216 -0.89 -10.65 11.37
N ILE A 217 -0.87 -11.23 12.58
CA ILE A 217 -2.02 -11.24 13.49
C ILE A 217 -2.43 -9.82 13.85
N ARG A 218 -1.48 -8.96 14.18
CA ARG A 218 -1.73 -7.56 14.52
C ARG A 218 -2.40 -6.85 13.35
N ASP A 219 -1.82 -6.90 12.17
CA ASP A 219 -2.32 -6.21 10.99
C ASP A 219 -3.71 -6.71 10.58
N GLN A 220 -3.92 -8.02 10.48
CA GLN A 220 -5.15 -8.60 9.94
C GLN A 220 -6.32 -8.68 10.92
N TYR A 221 -6.05 -8.84 12.23
CA TYR A 221 -7.08 -9.18 13.23
C TYR A 221 -7.23 -8.16 14.37
N ILE A 222 -6.23 -7.29 14.60
CA ILE A 222 -6.22 -6.40 15.78
C ILE A 222 -6.19 -4.91 15.38
N HIS A 223 -5.98 -4.59 14.09
CA HIS A 223 -5.84 -3.19 13.65
C HIS A 223 -6.97 -2.29 14.18
N PRO A 224 -6.66 -1.10 14.77
CA PRO A 224 -7.64 -0.27 15.47
C PRO A 224 -8.58 0.51 14.54
N VAL A 225 -8.16 0.75 13.30
CA VAL A 225 -8.92 1.54 12.30
C VAL A 225 -8.95 0.76 11.00
N GLU A 226 -10.14 0.39 10.54
CA GLU A 226 -10.31 -0.35 9.31
C GLU A 226 -11.65 0.00 8.66
N SER A 227 -11.63 0.31 7.39
CA SER A 227 -12.81 0.45 6.55
C SER A 227 -12.78 -0.54 5.39
N LEU A 228 -13.96 -0.88 4.85
CA LEU A 228 -14.12 -1.86 3.79
C LEU A 228 -14.80 -1.21 2.59
N HIS A 229 -14.27 -1.49 1.41
CA HIS A 229 -14.67 -0.82 0.17
C HIS A 229 -15.07 -1.82 -0.91
N THR A 230 -15.77 -1.34 -1.93
CA THR A 230 -16.14 -2.14 -3.11
C THR A 230 -15.43 -1.61 -4.36
N LEU A 231 -15.41 -2.42 -5.43
CA LEU A 231 -14.92 -1.95 -6.73
C LEU A 231 -15.69 -0.72 -7.21
N ASP A 232 -17.02 -0.74 -7.09
CA ASP A 232 -17.89 0.36 -7.54
C ASP A 232 -17.61 1.67 -6.79
N GLU A 233 -17.40 1.60 -5.48
CA GLU A 233 -17.05 2.76 -4.66
C GLU A 233 -15.73 3.39 -5.12
N VAL A 234 -14.70 2.60 -5.39
CA VAL A 234 -13.41 3.12 -5.84
C VAL A 234 -13.45 3.61 -7.28
N LEU A 235 -14.26 3.01 -8.15
CA LEU A 235 -14.53 3.53 -9.50
C LEU A 235 -15.22 4.91 -9.44
N GLU A 236 -16.09 5.13 -8.46
CA GLU A 236 -16.67 6.47 -8.22
C GLU A 236 -15.61 7.47 -7.75
N TRP A 237 -14.68 7.06 -6.86
CA TRP A 237 -13.56 7.93 -6.50
C TRP A 237 -12.70 8.29 -7.71
N PHE A 238 -12.44 7.34 -8.60
CA PHE A 238 -11.70 7.59 -9.85
C PHE A 238 -12.41 8.64 -10.69
N LYS A 239 -13.71 8.46 -10.95
CA LYS A 239 -14.54 9.41 -11.72
C LYS A 239 -14.52 10.81 -11.11
N ASN A 240 -14.64 10.94 -9.79
CA ASN A 240 -14.70 12.20 -9.07
C ASN A 240 -13.34 12.93 -9.00
N ASN A 241 -12.24 12.27 -9.37
CA ASN A 241 -10.88 12.83 -9.35
C ASN A 241 -10.18 12.77 -10.71
N ASP A 242 -10.93 12.68 -11.81
CA ASP A 242 -10.43 12.64 -13.20
C ASP A 242 -9.41 11.52 -13.45
N ILE A 243 -9.60 10.39 -12.79
CA ILE A 243 -8.80 9.18 -12.96
C ILE A 243 -9.54 8.22 -13.89
N GLU A 244 -8.94 7.90 -15.01
CA GLU A 244 -9.41 6.86 -15.92
C GLU A 244 -9.09 5.48 -15.34
N PHE A 245 -10.05 4.57 -15.31
CA PHE A 245 -9.81 3.18 -14.94
C PHE A 245 -8.94 2.47 -15.98
N ILE A 246 -7.92 1.77 -15.54
CA ILE A 246 -7.05 0.95 -16.38
C ILE A 246 -7.33 -0.54 -16.16
N SER A 247 -7.21 -1.02 -14.92
CA SER A 247 -7.44 -2.43 -14.60
C SER A 247 -7.69 -2.63 -13.10
N SER A 248 -8.04 -3.85 -12.70
CA SER A 248 -8.20 -4.22 -11.29
C SER A 248 -7.87 -5.69 -11.02
N ILE A 249 -7.64 -6.01 -9.73
CA ILE A 249 -7.59 -7.35 -9.19
C ILE A 249 -8.53 -7.41 -7.97
N PRO A 250 -9.62 -8.19 -7.98
CA PRO A 250 -10.09 -9.01 -9.09
C PRO A 250 -10.48 -8.14 -10.31
N SER A 251 -10.55 -8.76 -11.47
CA SER A 251 -11.04 -8.09 -12.68
C SER A 251 -12.44 -7.54 -12.51
N CYS A 252 -12.76 -6.45 -13.20
CA CYS A 252 -14.11 -5.92 -13.29
C CYS A 252 -14.99 -6.68 -14.28
N ASP A 253 -14.41 -7.43 -15.22
CA ASP A 253 -15.11 -8.22 -16.24
C ASP A 253 -14.72 -9.70 -16.17
N PHE A 254 -15.56 -10.60 -16.73
CA PHE A 254 -15.34 -12.05 -16.65
C PHE A 254 -14.20 -12.53 -17.56
N ASP A 255 -14.01 -11.90 -18.70
CA ASP A 255 -13.09 -12.37 -19.74
C ASP A 255 -11.66 -11.79 -19.62
N ASP A 256 -11.33 -11.19 -18.48
CA ASP A 256 -10.07 -10.51 -18.30
C ASP A 256 -9.01 -11.38 -17.60
N ASP A 257 -7.80 -11.38 -18.16
CA ASP A 257 -6.64 -11.99 -17.53
C ASP A 257 -5.86 -10.96 -16.68
N HIS A 258 -5.19 -11.43 -15.62
CA HIS A 258 -4.38 -10.58 -14.76
C HIS A 258 -2.93 -10.40 -15.25
N LYS A 259 -2.60 -10.81 -16.50
CA LYS A 259 -1.22 -10.85 -16.96
C LYS A 259 -0.62 -9.46 -17.24
N ASN A 260 -1.44 -8.52 -17.72
CA ASN A 260 -1.00 -7.18 -18.12
C ASN A 260 -1.83 -6.11 -17.38
N LEU A 261 -1.40 -5.75 -16.19
CA LEU A 261 -2.16 -4.85 -15.30
C LEU A 261 -2.19 -3.38 -15.78
N PHE A 262 -1.25 -2.95 -16.62
CA PHE A 262 -1.14 -1.55 -17.07
C PHE A 262 -1.69 -1.32 -18.48
N ILE A 263 -2.43 -2.29 -19.03
CA ILE A 263 -3.20 -2.15 -20.25
C ILE A 263 -4.66 -1.90 -19.87
N LYS A 264 -5.29 -0.93 -20.55
CA LYS A 264 -6.69 -0.58 -20.30
C LYS A 264 -7.61 -1.77 -20.59
N LYS A 265 -8.45 -2.06 -19.58
CA LYS A 265 -9.40 -3.15 -19.57
C LYS A 265 -10.83 -2.66 -19.44
N SER A 266 -11.79 -3.56 -19.61
CA SER A 266 -13.21 -3.27 -19.40
C SER A 266 -13.51 -3.01 -17.92
N GLN A 267 -14.36 -2.01 -17.65
CA GLN A 267 -14.94 -1.82 -16.31
C GLN A 267 -16.04 -2.84 -16.01
N GLY A 268 -16.40 -3.70 -16.98
CA GLY A 268 -17.50 -4.63 -16.86
C GLY A 268 -18.84 -3.94 -16.52
N ASN A 269 -19.79 -4.72 -16.10
CA ASN A 269 -21.05 -4.21 -15.57
C ASN A 269 -21.15 -4.47 -14.04
N PHE A 270 -22.18 -3.95 -13.40
CA PHE A 270 -22.38 -4.12 -11.96
C PHE A 270 -22.40 -5.61 -11.54
N TYR A 271 -23.06 -6.47 -12.34
CA TYR A 271 -23.16 -7.90 -12.04
C TYR A 271 -21.80 -8.59 -12.12
N SER A 272 -21.00 -8.36 -13.16
CA SER A 272 -19.65 -8.95 -13.28
C SER A 272 -18.75 -8.51 -12.13
N ARG A 273 -18.78 -7.24 -11.73
CA ARG A 273 -18.00 -6.74 -10.59
C ARG A 273 -18.41 -7.38 -9.26
N ILE A 274 -19.72 -7.54 -9.00
CA ILE A 274 -20.19 -8.23 -7.77
C ILE A 274 -19.75 -9.69 -7.76
N MET A 275 -19.92 -10.41 -8.86
CA MET A 275 -19.53 -11.82 -8.95
C MET A 275 -18.03 -12.03 -8.78
N ASN A 276 -17.21 -11.16 -9.37
CA ASN A 276 -15.76 -11.20 -9.21
C ASN A 276 -15.32 -10.88 -7.76
N GLN A 277 -16.00 -9.97 -7.07
CA GLN A 277 -15.77 -9.73 -5.65
C GLN A 277 -16.20 -10.92 -4.78
N ILE A 278 -17.30 -11.61 -5.10
CA ILE A 278 -17.73 -12.83 -4.43
C ILE A 278 -16.68 -13.94 -4.63
N SER A 279 -16.10 -14.05 -5.83
CA SER A 279 -15.06 -15.04 -6.12
C SER A 279 -13.84 -14.92 -5.21
N MET A 280 -13.53 -13.72 -4.69
CA MET A 280 -12.45 -13.51 -3.72
C MET A 280 -12.62 -14.33 -2.42
N ILE A 281 -13.87 -14.69 -2.06
CA ILE A 281 -14.13 -15.53 -0.88
C ILE A 281 -13.57 -16.93 -1.08
N PHE A 282 -13.56 -17.44 -2.32
CA PHE A 282 -13.22 -18.84 -2.64
C PHE A 282 -11.87 -18.99 -3.34
N SER A 283 -11.31 -17.91 -3.88
CA SER A 283 -10.08 -17.91 -4.66
C SER A 283 -8.85 -17.48 -3.83
N ARG A 284 -7.65 -17.66 -4.42
CA ARG A 284 -6.40 -17.15 -3.86
C ARG A 284 -6.28 -15.62 -3.94
N ILE A 285 -7.00 -14.96 -4.84
CA ILE A 285 -7.00 -13.51 -5.00
C ILE A 285 -7.42 -12.81 -3.69
N GLY A 286 -8.29 -13.42 -2.89
CA GLY A 286 -8.67 -12.89 -1.57
C GLY A 286 -7.83 -13.39 -0.40
N SER A 287 -6.73 -14.13 -0.63
CA SER A 287 -5.93 -14.75 0.44
C SER A 287 -5.18 -13.72 1.30
N ASP A 288 -4.84 -12.56 0.75
CA ASP A 288 -4.16 -11.46 1.44
C ASP A 288 -5.16 -10.60 2.23
N GLY A 289 -5.97 -11.24 3.05
CA GLY A 289 -6.95 -10.57 3.90
C GLY A 289 -8.13 -9.94 3.16
N GLY A 290 -8.35 -10.29 1.89
CA GLY A 290 -9.37 -9.67 1.04
C GLY A 290 -8.95 -8.35 0.41
N LEU A 291 -7.65 -8.13 0.24
CA LEU A 291 -7.13 -6.97 -0.49
C LEU A 291 -7.54 -7.04 -1.95
N PHE A 292 -8.04 -5.93 -2.49
CA PHE A 292 -8.27 -5.73 -3.91
C PHE A 292 -7.51 -4.50 -4.40
N VAL A 293 -7.20 -4.47 -5.69
CA VAL A 293 -6.36 -3.42 -6.28
C VAL A 293 -7.05 -2.84 -7.50
N LEU A 294 -7.00 -1.51 -7.65
CA LEU A 294 -7.33 -0.81 -8.88
C LEU A 294 -6.15 0.00 -9.37
N ILE A 295 -6.01 0.06 -10.68
CA ILE A 295 -5.03 0.89 -11.37
C ILE A 295 -5.78 1.92 -12.20
N GLY A 296 -5.40 3.18 -12.05
CA GLY A 296 -5.96 4.29 -12.79
C GLY A 296 -4.89 5.18 -13.41
N LYS A 297 -5.30 5.97 -14.41
CA LYS A 297 -4.46 6.96 -15.10
C LYS A 297 -5.12 8.33 -14.99
N LYS A 298 -4.38 9.38 -14.67
CA LYS A 298 -4.90 10.74 -14.57
C LYS A 298 -5.07 11.35 -15.97
N ASN A 299 -6.28 11.85 -16.28
CA ASN A 299 -6.61 12.41 -17.59
C ASN A 299 -6.21 13.88 -17.73
N GLN A 300 -6.37 14.70 -16.69
CA GLN A 300 -6.11 16.15 -16.71
C GLN A 300 -5.17 16.59 -15.59
#